data_5a71661f202aebfeb57ead39074a5f99
#
_entry.id   5a71661f202aebfeb57ead39074a5f99
#
_cell.length_a   1.000
_cell.length_b   1.000
_cell.length_c   1.000
_cell.angle_alpha   90.00
_cell.angle_beta   90.00
_cell.angle_gamma   90.00
#
_symmetry.space_group_name_H-M   'P 1'
#
loop_
_entity.id
_entity.type
_entity.pdbx_description
1 polymer ?
#
loop_
_entity_poly.entity_id
_entity_poly.type
_entity_poly.pdbx_seq_one_letter_code
_entity_poly.pdbx_strand_id
1 'polypeptide(L)'
;MEAKKLLCEEACAEAKSVLEDTGNNMKTMYISGPFMMAEEVNRNGRTYSKAIIEREVKKFQKLIESREALGELNHPETIEINPREAAIMITDLHMDGNLAMGKAKVLHTPNGKLLESLLLDGVRMGVSSRGTGNLTEGNMVADDYNLVTIDSVYMPSAQVAYTDAMYESVQ
;
A
#
# COMPACT_ATOMS: atom_id res chain seq x y z
N MET A 1 -18.64 -17.20 -15.23
CA MET A 1 -17.38 -16.70 -14.61
C MET A 1 -17.72 -16.11 -13.26
N GLU A 2 -17.15 -16.68 -12.23
CA GLU A 2 -17.27 -16.05 -10.90
C GLU A 2 -16.51 -14.71 -10.92
N ALA A 3 -17.17 -13.67 -10.41
CA ALA A 3 -16.52 -12.38 -10.24
C ALA A 3 -15.38 -12.51 -9.22
N LYS A 4 -14.21 -11.95 -9.55
CA LYS A 4 -13.09 -11.91 -8.63
C LYS A 4 -13.44 -11.08 -7.40
N LYS A 5 -12.97 -11.51 -6.25
CA LYS A 5 -13.17 -10.80 -5.00
C LYS A 5 -12.20 -9.63 -4.89
N LEU A 6 -12.65 -8.55 -4.27
CA LEU A 6 -11.79 -7.46 -3.87
C LEU A 6 -10.99 -7.89 -2.64
N LEU A 7 -9.66 -7.85 -2.74
CA LEU A 7 -8.75 -8.21 -1.66
C LEU A 7 -7.96 -6.98 -1.23
N CYS A 8 -8.12 -6.58 0.03
CA CYS A 8 -7.42 -5.45 0.62
C CYS A 8 -6.60 -5.93 1.82
N GLU A 9 -5.30 -5.65 1.81
CA GLU A 9 -4.37 -6.07 2.86
C GLU A 9 -3.64 -4.86 3.42
N GLU A 10 -3.76 -4.63 4.71
CA GLU A 10 -3.14 -3.51 5.41
C GLU A 10 -1.69 -3.82 5.78
N ALA A 11 -0.82 -2.85 5.62
CA ALA A 11 0.57 -2.89 6.06
C ALA A 11 0.93 -1.60 6.78
N CYS A 12 1.73 -1.71 7.85
CA CYS A 12 2.25 -0.56 8.57
C CYS A 12 3.52 -0.06 7.90
N ALA A 13 3.36 0.74 6.85
CA ALA A 13 4.46 1.52 6.34
C ALA A 13 4.63 2.74 7.25
N GLU A 14 5.82 2.88 7.84
CA GLU A 14 6.12 4.10 8.56
C GLU A 14 6.17 5.27 7.59
N ALA A 15 5.38 6.28 7.87
CA ALA A 15 5.57 7.56 7.23
C ALA A 15 6.87 8.17 7.79
N LYS A 16 7.98 7.86 7.17
CA LYS A 16 9.13 8.72 7.30
C LYS A 16 8.81 9.96 6.51
N SER A 17 8.41 11.01 7.21
CA SER A 17 8.27 12.32 6.62
C SER A 17 9.66 12.82 6.23
N VAL A 18 10.17 12.34 5.13
CA VAL A 18 11.32 12.98 4.49
C VAL A 18 10.75 14.13 3.70
N LEU A 19 10.82 15.30 4.31
CA LEU A 19 10.57 16.54 3.59
C LEU A 19 11.76 16.77 2.66
N GLU A 20 11.67 16.28 1.42
CA GLU A 20 12.66 16.58 0.41
C GLU A 20 12.36 17.95 -0.20
N ASP A 21 13.39 18.79 -0.22
CA ASP A 21 13.35 20.06 -0.95
C ASP A 21 13.38 19.76 -2.44
N THR A 22 12.27 19.98 -3.14
CA THR A 22 12.15 19.74 -4.58
C THR A 22 12.52 20.96 -5.44
N GLY A 23 13.31 21.89 -4.91
CA GLY A 23 13.92 22.97 -5.67
C GLY A 23 13.11 24.26 -5.76
N ASN A 24 11.88 24.30 -5.29
CA ASN A 24 11.00 25.49 -5.30
C ASN A 24 10.53 25.89 -3.91
N ASN A 25 11.31 25.61 -2.86
CA ASN A 25 10.89 25.77 -1.47
C ASN A 25 9.65 24.94 -1.09
N MET A 26 9.23 24.01 -1.95
CA MET A 26 8.14 23.07 -1.67
C MET A 26 8.73 21.80 -1.11
N LYS A 27 8.36 21.52 0.14
CA LYS A 27 8.73 20.27 0.79
C LYS A 27 7.72 19.20 0.41
N THR A 28 8.22 18.03 0.00
CA THR A 28 7.38 16.88 -0.33
C THR A 28 7.54 15.80 0.74
N MET A 29 6.41 15.30 1.21
CA MET A 29 6.38 14.20 2.16
C MET A 29 6.30 12.88 1.42
N TYR A 30 7.04 11.88 1.91
CA TYR A 30 6.99 10.51 1.40
C TYR A 30 6.62 9.53 2.51
N ILE A 31 5.93 8.47 2.13
CA ILE A 31 5.67 7.31 2.98
C ILE A 31 6.53 6.18 2.45
N SER A 32 7.25 5.48 3.32
CA SER A 32 8.08 4.33 2.91
C SER A 32 7.98 3.19 3.93
N GLY A 33 8.25 1.99 3.47
CA GLY A 33 8.23 0.78 4.28
C GLY A 33 7.70 -0.42 3.51
N PRO A 34 7.40 -1.52 4.22
CA PRO A 34 6.80 -2.67 3.58
C PRO A 34 5.35 -2.36 3.17
N PHE A 35 5.04 -2.56 1.89
CA PHE A 35 3.69 -2.34 1.35
C PHE A 35 2.92 -3.65 1.20
N MET A 36 3.60 -4.77 0.98
CA MET A 36 3.01 -6.11 0.86
C MET A 36 3.95 -7.16 1.45
N MET A 37 3.39 -8.28 1.87
CA MET A 37 4.13 -9.38 2.47
C MET A 37 3.76 -10.70 1.81
N ALA A 38 4.77 -11.50 1.45
CA ALA A 38 4.61 -12.83 0.89
C ALA A 38 4.87 -13.92 1.93
N GLU A 39 4.30 -15.09 1.69
CA GLU A 39 4.56 -16.36 2.38
C GLU A 39 4.08 -16.45 3.82
N GLU A 40 3.64 -15.38 4.44
CA GLU A 40 3.09 -15.39 5.79
C GLU A 40 1.60 -15.11 5.79
N VAL A 41 0.89 -15.68 6.75
CA VAL A 41 -0.54 -15.43 6.95
C VAL A 41 -0.70 -13.98 7.40
N ASN A 42 -1.46 -13.19 6.64
CA ASN A 42 -1.68 -11.80 6.99
C ASN A 42 -2.84 -11.64 8.00
N ARG A 43 -3.14 -10.40 8.36
CA ARG A 43 -4.18 -10.04 9.32
C ARG A 43 -5.57 -10.58 8.95
N ASN A 44 -5.83 -10.71 7.65
CA ASN A 44 -7.11 -11.21 7.14
C ASN A 44 -7.13 -12.74 7.01
N GLY A 45 -6.08 -13.42 7.46
CA GLY A 45 -5.96 -14.86 7.37
C GLY A 45 -5.58 -15.37 5.98
N ARG A 46 -5.12 -14.49 5.09
CA ARG A 46 -4.74 -14.83 3.71
C ARG A 46 -3.23 -14.91 3.57
N THR A 47 -2.79 -15.77 2.67
CA THR A 47 -1.37 -15.91 2.33
C THR A 47 -1.17 -15.67 0.84
N TYR A 48 -0.23 -14.81 0.51
CA TYR A 48 0.20 -14.54 -0.87
C TYR A 48 1.52 -15.26 -1.12
N SER A 49 1.61 -16.03 -2.20
CA SER A 49 2.88 -16.63 -2.57
C SER A 49 3.86 -15.56 -3.03
N LYS A 50 5.16 -15.81 -2.83
CA LYS A 50 6.21 -14.91 -3.29
C LYS A 50 6.15 -14.71 -4.82
N ALA A 51 5.86 -15.78 -5.56
CA ALA A 51 5.75 -15.72 -7.01
C ALA A 51 4.66 -14.74 -7.47
N ILE A 52 3.50 -14.74 -6.79
CA ILE A 52 2.40 -13.82 -7.09
C ILE A 52 2.82 -12.38 -6.80
N ILE A 53 3.40 -12.11 -5.62
CA ILE A 53 3.82 -10.77 -5.25
C ILE A 53 4.90 -10.26 -6.22
N GLU A 54 5.92 -11.06 -6.52
CA GLU A 54 6.98 -10.68 -7.47
C GLU A 54 6.41 -10.34 -8.85
N ARG A 55 5.48 -11.15 -9.33
CA ARG A 55 4.82 -10.91 -10.63
C ARG A 55 4.07 -9.59 -10.63
N GLU A 56 3.31 -9.32 -9.58
CA GLU A 56 2.51 -8.09 -9.49
C GLU A 56 3.37 -6.85 -9.28
N VAL A 57 4.43 -6.95 -8.50
CA VAL A 57 5.41 -5.86 -8.34
C VAL A 57 6.04 -5.52 -9.69
N LYS A 58 6.41 -6.53 -10.48
CA LYS A 58 6.98 -6.34 -11.81
C LYS A 58 5.98 -5.65 -12.76
N LYS A 59 4.74 -6.10 -12.78
CA LYS A 59 3.67 -5.49 -13.59
C LYS A 59 3.40 -4.05 -13.19
N PHE A 60 3.46 -3.76 -11.91
CA PHE A 60 3.17 -2.46 -11.34
C PHE A 60 4.18 -1.37 -11.76
N GLN A 61 5.39 -1.76 -12.19
CA GLN A 61 6.42 -0.82 -12.62
C GLN A 61 5.94 0.08 -13.75
N LYS A 62 5.08 -0.41 -14.64
CA LYS A 62 4.51 0.39 -15.74
C LYS A 62 3.70 1.57 -15.23
N LEU A 63 2.90 1.37 -14.18
CA LEU A 63 2.12 2.43 -13.55
C LEU A 63 3.01 3.44 -12.85
N ILE A 64 4.09 2.98 -12.22
CA ILE A 64 5.07 3.86 -11.57
C ILE A 64 5.76 4.74 -12.61
N GLU A 65 6.24 4.16 -13.71
CA GLU A 65 6.92 4.88 -14.79
C GLU A 65 6.03 5.92 -15.46
N SER A 66 4.75 5.57 -15.68
CA SER A 66 3.78 6.47 -16.29
C SER A 66 3.18 7.50 -15.32
N ARG A 67 3.53 7.42 -14.02
CA ARG A 67 2.98 8.25 -12.96
C ARG A 67 1.46 8.10 -12.80
N GLU A 68 0.99 6.89 -12.99
CA GLU A 68 -0.43 6.53 -12.83
C GLU A 68 -0.69 5.67 -11.60
N ALA A 69 0.35 5.41 -10.79
CA ALA A 69 0.25 4.58 -9.58
C ALA A 69 -0.34 5.37 -8.41
N LEU A 70 -1.58 5.80 -8.54
CA LEU A 70 -2.28 6.58 -7.53
C LEU A 70 -2.92 5.69 -6.47
N GLY A 71 -2.86 6.13 -5.21
CA GLY A 71 -3.59 5.55 -4.11
C GLY A 71 -4.52 6.56 -3.46
N GLU A 72 -5.63 6.07 -2.91
CA GLU A 72 -6.67 6.91 -2.30
C GLU A 72 -6.48 6.98 -0.78
N LEU A 73 -7.20 7.88 -0.14
CA LEU A 73 -7.29 7.95 1.32
C LEU A 73 -8.45 7.08 1.78
N ASN A 74 -8.16 6.09 2.62
CA ASN A 74 -9.04 5.01 3.01
C ASN A 74 -9.38 4.05 1.85
N HIS A 75 -10.01 2.93 2.20
CA HIS A 75 -10.42 1.95 1.21
C HIS A 75 -11.71 2.34 0.54
N PRO A 76 -11.71 2.58 -0.77
CA PRO A 76 -12.96 2.49 -1.51
C PRO A 76 -13.34 1.01 -1.64
N GLU A 77 -14.63 0.73 -1.66
CA GLU A 77 -15.16 -0.60 -1.92
C GLU A 77 -15.20 -0.93 -3.42
N THR A 78 -14.37 -0.24 -4.20
CA THR A 78 -14.36 -0.35 -5.66
C THR A 78 -12.98 -0.74 -6.17
N ILE A 79 -12.94 -1.34 -7.36
CA ILE A 79 -11.69 -1.69 -8.04
C ILE A 79 -11.06 -0.44 -8.66
N GLU A 80 -11.89 0.46 -9.18
CA GLU A 80 -11.44 1.63 -9.92
C GLU A 80 -10.84 2.69 -9.02
N ILE A 81 -9.78 3.34 -9.51
CA ILE A 81 -9.14 4.46 -8.82
C ILE A 81 -9.84 5.75 -9.23
N ASN A 82 -10.27 6.53 -8.23
CA ASN A 82 -10.84 7.84 -8.44
C ASN A 82 -9.76 8.90 -8.17
N PRO A 83 -9.28 9.63 -9.19
CA PRO A 83 -8.24 10.62 -8.99
C PRO A 83 -8.65 11.78 -8.08
N ARG A 84 -9.95 12.04 -7.91
CA ARG A 84 -10.44 13.05 -6.96
C ARG A 84 -10.16 12.66 -5.51
N GLU A 85 -10.06 11.37 -5.24
CA GLU A 85 -9.79 10.83 -3.91
C GLU A 85 -8.31 10.50 -3.71
N ALA A 86 -7.46 10.74 -4.70
CA ALA A 86 -6.04 10.41 -4.64
C ALA A 86 -5.34 11.18 -3.53
N ALA A 87 -4.54 10.47 -2.74
CA ALA A 87 -3.75 11.02 -1.65
C ALA A 87 -2.27 10.76 -1.82
N ILE A 88 -1.91 9.66 -2.47
CA ILE A 88 -0.52 9.23 -2.67
C ILE A 88 -0.28 8.80 -4.11
N MET A 89 0.98 8.85 -4.51
CA MET A 89 1.46 8.26 -5.76
C MET A 89 2.67 7.39 -5.43
N ILE A 90 2.56 6.11 -5.74
CA ILE A 90 3.65 5.18 -5.52
C ILE A 90 4.79 5.49 -6.50
N THR A 91 5.98 5.74 -5.97
CA THR A 91 7.17 6.09 -6.76
C THR A 91 8.19 4.98 -6.82
N ASP A 92 8.13 4.03 -5.91
CA ASP A 92 8.99 2.85 -5.89
C ASP A 92 8.25 1.67 -5.28
N LEU A 93 8.44 0.50 -5.85
CA LEU A 93 7.97 -0.76 -5.31
C LEU A 93 8.92 -1.86 -5.77
N HIS A 94 9.58 -2.54 -4.85
CA HIS A 94 10.56 -3.58 -5.16
C HIS A 94 10.56 -4.66 -4.09
N MET A 95 11.01 -5.85 -4.46
CA MET A 95 11.10 -6.97 -3.53
C MET A 95 12.37 -6.85 -2.68
N ASP A 96 12.22 -7.13 -1.40
CA ASP A 96 13.31 -7.33 -0.45
C ASP A 96 12.95 -8.57 0.38
N GLY A 97 13.49 -9.73 0.01
CA GLY A 97 13.07 -11.00 0.59
C GLY A 97 11.60 -11.26 0.30
N ASN A 98 10.82 -11.49 1.34
CA ASN A 98 9.37 -11.72 1.24
C ASN A 98 8.54 -10.44 1.37
N LEU A 99 9.19 -9.29 1.46
CA LEU A 99 8.51 -7.99 1.54
C LEU A 99 8.58 -7.26 0.21
N ALA A 100 7.46 -6.67 -0.19
CA ALA A 100 7.45 -5.66 -1.25
C ALA A 100 7.63 -4.31 -0.56
N MET A 101 8.83 -3.76 -0.64
CA MET A 101 9.17 -2.47 -0.06
C MET A 101 8.73 -1.36 -1.01
N GLY A 102 8.12 -0.33 -0.47
CA GLY A 102 7.58 0.75 -1.27
C GLY A 102 7.94 2.13 -0.77
N LYS A 103 7.80 3.08 -1.67
CA LYS A 103 7.86 4.52 -1.38
C LYS A 103 6.74 5.20 -2.15
N ALA A 104 6.03 6.10 -1.49
CA ALA A 104 4.94 6.84 -2.09
C ALA A 104 5.05 8.32 -1.73
N LYS A 105 4.85 9.16 -2.72
CA LYS A 105 4.76 10.61 -2.54
C LYS A 105 3.37 10.96 -2.01
N VAL A 106 3.31 11.77 -0.96
CA VAL A 106 2.05 12.38 -0.51
C VAL A 106 1.74 13.53 -1.45
N LEU A 107 0.58 13.44 -2.12
CA LEU A 107 0.21 14.38 -3.17
C LEU A 107 -0.27 15.73 -2.59
N HIS A 108 -0.25 16.76 -3.43
CA HIS A 108 -0.79 18.08 -3.09
C HIS A 108 -2.30 18.20 -3.36
N THR A 109 -2.99 17.07 -3.52
CA THR A 109 -4.45 16.98 -3.62
C THR A 109 -5.11 17.27 -2.27
N PRO A 110 -6.42 17.55 -2.22
CA PRO A 110 -7.12 17.72 -0.93
C PRO A 110 -6.90 16.55 0.02
N ASN A 111 -7.01 15.31 -0.44
CA ASN A 111 -6.78 14.13 0.39
C ASN A 111 -5.31 13.93 0.74
N GLY A 112 -4.39 14.30 -0.15
CA GLY A 112 -2.96 14.28 0.15
C GLY A 112 -2.60 15.29 1.24
N LYS A 113 -3.16 16.49 1.18
CA LYS A 113 -2.96 17.51 2.21
C LYS A 113 -3.54 17.08 3.55
N LEU A 114 -4.71 16.44 3.54
CA LEU A 114 -5.29 15.90 4.75
C LEU A 114 -4.39 14.81 5.35
N LEU A 115 -3.90 13.90 4.53
CA LEU A 115 -2.97 12.87 4.95
C LEU A 115 -1.69 13.47 5.55
N GLU A 116 -1.10 14.46 4.90
CA GLU A 116 0.07 15.18 5.39
C GLU A 116 -0.19 15.78 6.78
N SER A 117 -1.33 16.45 6.94
CA SER A 117 -1.72 17.04 8.23
C SER A 117 -1.85 16.00 9.33
N LEU A 118 -2.47 14.87 9.02
CA LEU A 118 -2.63 13.77 9.98
C LEU A 118 -1.26 13.20 10.41
N LEU A 119 -0.37 12.99 9.44
CA LEU A 119 0.98 12.48 9.72
C LEU A 119 1.81 13.45 10.53
N LEU A 120 1.73 14.76 10.23
CA LEU A 120 2.43 15.80 11.01
C LEU A 120 1.92 15.88 12.43
N ASP A 121 0.63 15.64 12.66
CA ASP A 121 0.03 15.62 13.99
C ASP A 121 0.27 14.30 14.75
N GLY A 122 1.00 13.36 14.14
CA GLY A 122 1.35 12.10 14.78
C GLY A 122 0.28 11.02 14.68
N VAL A 123 -0.71 11.18 13.81
CA VAL A 123 -1.72 10.14 13.59
C VAL A 123 -1.08 8.95 12.88
N ARG A 124 -1.37 7.76 13.36
CA ARG A 124 -0.84 6.53 12.77
C ARG A 124 -1.64 6.17 11.52
N MET A 125 -0.97 6.30 10.40
CA MET A 125 -1.50 5.88 9.09
C MET A 125 -0.66 4.72 8.58
N GLY A 126 -1.27 3.88 7.78
CA GLY A 126 -0.58 2.78 7.10
C GLY A 126 -0.91 2.78 5.64
N VAL A 127 -0.56 1.70 4.98
CA VAL A 127 -0.92 1.45 3.59
C VAL A 127 -1.67 0.14 3.48
N SER A 128 -2.43 0.00 2.39
CA SER A 128 -3.18 -1.21 2.12
C SER A 128 -3.18 -1.51 0.65
N SER A 129 -2.75 -2.71 0.28
CA SER A 129 -2.89 -3.16 -1.10
C SER A 129 -4.36 -3.37 -1.43
N ARG A 130 -4.74 -2.98 -2.64
CA ARG A 130 -6.06 -3.21 -3.21
C ARG A 130 -5.90 -3.98 -4.50
N GLY A 131 -6.49 -5.17 -4.55
CA GLY A 131 -6.40 -6.04 -5.71
C GLY A 131 -7.64 -6.91 -5.84
N THR A 132 -7.65 -7.70 -6.89
CA THR A 132 -8.73 -8.66 -7.16
C THR A 132 -8.17 -10.04 -7.33
N GLY A 133 -8.90 -11.05 -6.90
CA GLY A 133 -8.50 -12.44 -7.04
C GLY A 133 -9.45 -13.38 -6.35
N ASN A 134 -9.15 -14.67 -6.44
CA ASN A 134 -9.85 -15.72 -5.74
C ASN A 134 -8.94 -16.34 -4.68
N LEU A 135 -9.55 -17.07 -3.77
CA LEU A 135 -8.84 -17.82 -2.73
C LEU A 135 -8.94 -19.32 -3.07
N THR A 136 -7.87 -20.04 -2.81
CA THR A 136 -7.84 -21.50 -2.85
C THR A 136 -8.00 -22.06 -1.43
N GLU A 137 -7.92 -23.38 -1.27
CA GLU A 137 -7.97 -24.01 0.02
C GLU A 137 -6.92 -23.45 0.99
N GLY A 138 -7.30 -23.27 2.25
CA GLY A 138 -6.41 -22.69 3.25
C GLY A 138 -6.20 -21.18 3.14
N ASN A 139 -7.11 -20.49 2.44
CA ASN A 139 -7.03 -19.04 2.23
C ASN A 139 -5.75 -18.57 1.54
N MET A 140 -5.21 -19.40 0.65
CA MET A 140 -4.14 -19.00 -0.26
C MET A 140 -4.71 -18.17 -1.40
N VAL A 141 -4.07 -17.08 -1.70
CA VAL A 141 -4.45 -16.25 -2.85
C VAL A 141 -4.09 -16.98 -4.14
N ALA A 142 -5.04 -17.07 -5.06
CA ALA A 142 -4.89 -17.80 -6.32
C ALA A 142 -4.06 -17.02 -7.35
N ASP A 143 -3.63 -17.72 -8.38
CA ASP A 143 -2.79 -17.15 -9.46
C ASP A 143 -3.48 -16.05 -10.27
N ASP A 144 -4.80 -15.92 -10.15
CA ASP A 144 -5.57 -14.88 -10.84
C ASP A 144 -5.51 -13.52 -10.14
N TYR A 145 -4.73 -13.40 -9.08
CA TYR A 145 -4.58 -12.13 -8.35
C TYR A 145 -4.03 -11.03 -9.26
N ASN A 146 -4.64 -9.86 -9.16
CA ASN A 146 -4.21 -8.66 -9.86
C ASN A 146 -4.16 -7.48 -8.90
N LEU A 147 -2.96 -6.94 -8.69
CA LEU A 147 -2.77 -5.74 -7.86
C LEU A 147 -3.28 -4.53 -8.62
N VAL A 148 -4.20 -3.80 -8.01
CA VAL A 148 -4.75 -2.55 -8.58
C VAL A 148 -3.91 -1.35 -8.12
N THR A 149 -3.73 -1.19 -6.81
CA THR A 149 -2.94 -0.10 -6.25
C THR A 149 -2.65 -0.33 -4.77
N ILE A 150 -1.98 0.65 -4.17
CA ILE A 150 -1.76 0.75 -2.73
C ILE A 150 -2.44 2.04 -2.26
N ASP A 151 -3.32 1.94 -1.29
CA ASP A 151 -4.02 3.07 -0.69
C ASP A 151 -3.39 3.45 0.66
N SER A 152 -3.59 4.70 1.09
CA SER A 152 -3.26 5.12 2.44
C SER A 152 -4.48 4.94 3.34
N VAL A 153 -4.29 4.31 4.50
CA VAL A 153 -5.41 3.94 5.37
C VAL A 153 -5.16 4.35 6.81
N TYR A 154 -6.25 4.71 7.48
CA TYR A 154 -6.23 4.90 8.92
C TYR A 154 -6.23 3.53 9.60
N MET A 155 -5.34 3.34 10.56
CA MET A 155 -5.14 2.06 11.22
C MET A 155 -5.38 2.21 12.73
N PRO A 156 -6.63 2.11 13.18
CA PRO A 156 -6.93 2.28 14.62
C PRO A 156 -6.58 1.02 15.44
N SER A 157 -7.24 0.81 16.52
CA SER A 157 -6.91 -0.12 17.62
C SER A 157 -6.67 -1.59 17.27
N ALA A 158 -7.10 -2.09 16.13
CA ALA A 158 -6.94 -3.51 15.79
C ALA A 158 -5.50 -3.91 15.43
N GLN A 159 -4.59 -2.99 15.51
CA GLN A 159 -3.23 -3.16 15.02
C GLN A 159 -2.20 -3.55 16.04
N VAL A 160 -2.53 -3.62 17.30
CA VAL A 160 -1.51 -3.83 18.34
C VAL A 160 -0.69 -5.09 18.05
N ALA A 161 -1.34 -6.21 17.78
CA ALA A 161 -0.63 -7.46 17.50
C ALA A 161 0.01 -7.48 16.09
N TYR A 162 -0.64 -6.92 15.10
CA TYR A 162 -0.14 -6.88 13.72
C TYR A 162 0.99 -5.88 13.56
N THR A 163 0.84 -4.72 14.17
CA THR A 163 1.83 -3.65 14.14
C THR A 163 3.15 -4.08 14.76
N ASP A 164 3.11 -4.83 15.87
CA ASP A 164 4.33 -5.30 16.51
C ASP A 164 5.15 -6.18 15.58
N ALA A 165 4.51 -7.11 14.87
CA ALA A 165 5.20 -7.97 13.90
C ALA A 165 5.81 -7.18 12.75
N MET A 166 5.12 -6.16 12.26
CA MET A 166 5.61 -5.31 11.16
C MET A 166 6.71 -4.36 11.61
N TYR A 167 6.62 -3.79 12.80
CA TYR A 167 7.66 -2.92 13.36
C TYR A 167 8.97 -3.68 13.59
N GLU A 168 8.91 -4.90 14.05
CA GLU A 168 10.11 -5.73 14.20
C GLU A 168 10.79 -6.01 12.87
N SER A 169 10.04 -6.11 11.78
CA SER A 169 10.58 -6.33 10.44
C SER A 169 11.15 -5.07 9.80
N VAL A 170 10.75 -3.89 10.25
CA VAL A 170 11.17 -2.59 9.69
C VAL A 170 12.33 -1.98 10.48
N GLN A 171 12.49 -2.39 11.72
CA GLN A 171 13.61 -1.95 12.58
C GLN A 171 14.85 -2.75 12.33
#